data_19ea11aa497ae4b334b532557e977ba1
#
_entry.id   19ea11aa497ae4b334b532557e977ba1
#
_cell.length_a   1.000
_cell.length_b   1.000
_cell.length_c   1.000
_cell.angle_alpha   90.00
_cell.angle_beta   90.00
_cell.angle_gamma   90.00
#
_symmetry.space_group_name_H-M   'P 1'
#
loop_
_entity.id
_entity.type
_entity.pdbx_description
1 polymer ?
#
loop_
_entity_poly.entity_id
_entity_poly.type
_entity_poly.pdbx_seq_one_letter_code
_entity_poly.pdbx_strand_id
1 'polypeptide(L)'
;SNIKEVMIKYGFQYLETPSFEYSDSIGKFLPDKERPDEGVFSFKDENKWLSLRYDLTAPLARYVAKNYLEIPKPFKRYQLGTVWRNEKPGPGRFREFLQFDADYVGTKSLQADAELCVMISEILEKCGLTKSEYIIKISSRKITEELFKKINIKDNQQRLIALRALDKIDRLGWSGVKELLREGRKDKSGDFTKGANLNLGDIKTIEETLKKNSPETEDLVEILKIFKDYNFKNFEFDPSVIRGLEYYTGII
;
A
#
# COMPACT_ATOMS: atom_id res chain seq x y z
N SER A 1 5.35 16.97 18.93
CA SER A 1 6.04 16.89 17.62
C SER A 1 5.11 17.46 16.55
N ASN A 2 5.67 18.02 15.51
CA ASN A 2 4.93 18.65 14.39
C ASN A 2 3.85 17.73 13.79
N ILE A 3 4.13 16.43 13.70
CA ILE A 3 3.16 15.43 13.21
C ILE A 3 1.94 15.32 14.14
N LYS A 4 2.16 15.28 15.46
CA LYS A 4 1.06 15.18 16.43
C LYS A 4 0.09 16.36 16.34
N GLU A 5 0.60 17.56 16.12
CA GLU A 5 -0.24 18.76 15.97
C GLU A 5 -1.15 18.66 14.75
N VAL A 6 -0.61 18.17 13.61
CA VAL A 6 -1.41 17.93 12.41
C VAL A 6 -2.48 16.87 12.69
N MET A 7 -2.13 15.76 13.35
CA MET A 7 -3.10 14.70 13.66
C MET A 7 -4.27 15.23 14.52
N ILE A 8 -3.97 16.01 15.55
CA ILE A 8 -5.00 16.61 16.40
C ILE A 8 -5.88 17.58 15.61
N LYS A 9 -5.28 18.43 14.76
CA LYS A 9 -6.01 19.37 13.88
C LYS A 9 -7.04 18.65 13.00
N TYR A 10 -6.70 17.47 12.46
CA TYR A 10 -7.59 16.66 11.62
C TYR A 10 -8.49 15.71 12.43
N GLY A 11 -8.45 15.76 13.76
CA GLY A 11 -9.30 14.95 14.64
C GLY A 11 -8.89 13.49 14.77
N PHE A 12 -7.62 13.15 14.47
CA PHE A 12 -7.10 11.82 14.68
C PHE A 12 -6.74 11.56 16.13
N GLN A 13 -7.07 10.39 16.63
CA GLN A 13 -6.77 9.92 17.97
C GLN A 13 -5.57 8.98 17.95
N TYR A 14 -4.69 9.11 18.94
CA TYR A 14 -3.59 8.17 19.12
C TYR A 14 -4.10 6.85 19.67
N LEU A 15 -3.80 5.76 18.98
CA LEU A 15 -4.08 4.41 19.45
C LEU A 15 -2.87 3.52 19.18
N GLU A 16 -2.25 3.03 20.24
CA GLU A 16 -1.14 2.09 20.18
C GLU A 16 -1.65 0.65 20.25
N THR A 17 -1.16 -0.18 19.36
CA THR A 17 -1.43 -1.62 19.31
C THR A 17 -0.21 -2.41 19.81
N PRO A 18 -0.39 -3.66 20.28
CA PRO A 18 0.73 -4.48 20.76
C PRO A 18 1.83 -4.70 19.71
N SER A 19 3.07 -4.88 20.19
CA SER A 19 4.23 -5.15 19.33
C SER A 19 4.25 -6.58 18.80
N PHE A 20 3.62 -7.53 19.50
CA PHE A 20 3.45 -8.90 19.04
C PHE A 20 1.99 -9.31 19.11
N GLU A 21 1.63 -10.16 18.18
CA GLU A 21 0.29 -10.68 17.98
C GLU A 21 0.34 -12.19 17.82
N TYR A 22 -0.78 -12.85 18.05
CA TYR A 22 -0.91 -14.25 17.68
C TYR A 22 -0.74 -14.41 16.17
N SER A 23 0.12 -15.32 15.73
CA SER A 23 0.41 -15.55 14.30
C SER A 23 -0.85 -15.84 13.48
N ASP A 24 -1.81 -16.57 14.06
CA ASP A 24 -3.10 -16.85 13.42
C ASP A 24 -3.92 -15.57 13.14
N SER A 25 -3.75 -14.56 13.98
CA SER A 25 -4.46 -13.28 13.83
C SER A 25 -3.88 -12.42 12.71
N ILE A 26 -2.58 -12.58 12.43
CA ILE A 26 -1.86 -11.82 11.39
C ILE A 26 -1.92 -12.55 10.04
N GLY A 27 -2.13 -13.87 10.04
CA GLY A 27 -1.97 -14.76 8.89
C GLY A 27 -2.68 -14.37 7.61
N LYS A 28 -3.80 -13.62 7.70
CA LYS A 28 -4.50 -13.10 6.52
C LYS A 28 -3.78 -11.92 5.83
N PHE A 29 -2.88 -11.26 6.54
CA PHE A 29 -2.15 -10.07 6.10
C PHE A 29 -0.68 -10.37 5.83
N LEU A 30 -0.23 -11.62 6.03
CA LEU A 30 1.14 -12.02 5.72
C LEU A 30 1.39 -11.96 4.21
N PRO A 31 2.58 -11.53 3.79
CA PRO A 31 2.95 -11.43 2.38
C PRO A 31 2.88 -12.76 1.64
N ASP A 32 3.09 -13.86 2.35
CA ASP A 32 3.01 -15.21 1.82
C ASP A 32 2.24 -16.12 2.78
N LYS A 33 1.07 -16.63 2.31
CA LYS A 33 0.22 -17.54 3.08
C LYS A 33 0.79 -18.97 3.15
N GLU A 34 1.62 -19.35 2.19
CA GLU A 34 2.22 -20.69 2.10
C GLU A 34 3.52 -20.78 2.90
N ARG A 35 4.13 -19.63 3.20
CA ARG A 35 5.36 -19.52 3.98
C ARG A 35 5.23 -18.43 5.05
N PRO A 36 4.47 -18.70 6.12
CA PRO A 36 4.21 -17.70 7.16
C PRO A 36 5.46 -17.17 7.86
N ASP A 37 6.58 -17.89 7.76
CA ASP A 37 7.88 -17.48 8.33
C ASP A 37 8.69 -16.57 7.41
N GLU A 38 8.32 -16.45 6.13
CA GLU A 38 8.96 -15.48 5.21
C GLU A 38 8.40 -14.07 5.45
N GLY A 39 9.28 -13.17 5.84
CA GLY A 39 8.95 -11.75 6.03
C GLY A 39 8.51 -11.39 7.45
N VAL A 40 8.23 -12.32 8.33
CA VAL A 40 7.77 -12.08 9.70
C VAL A 40 8.69 -12.78 10.72
N PHE A 41 8.99 -12.11 11.83
CA PHE A 41 9.66 -12.74 12.98
C PHE A 41 8.61 -13.40 13.86
N SER A 42 8.70 -14.71 14.00
CA SER A 42 7.79 -15.49 14.84
C SER A 42 8.55 -16.31 15.87
N PHE A 43 7.95 -16.53 17.03
CA PHE A 43 8.48 -17.34 18.11
C PHE A 43 7.34 -18.09 18.80
N LYS A 44 7.69 -19.19 19.46
CA LYS A 44 6.70 -20.00 20.18
C LYS A 44 6.70 -19.61 21.64
N ASP A 45 5.51 -19.34 22.17
CA ASP A 45 5.25 -19.12 23.58
C ASP A 45 4.29 -20.23 24.04
N GLU A 46 4.79 -21.16 24.85
CA GLU A 46 4.11 -22.41 25.22
C GLU A 46 3.58 -23.16 23.99
N ASN A 47 2.26 -23.17 23.80
CA ASN A 47 1.59 -23.87 22.69
C ASN A 47 1.12 -22.93 21.57
N LYS A 48 1.44 -21.65 21.63
CA LYS A 48 0.98 -20.64 20.67
C LYS A 48 2.17 -20.00 19.94
N TRP A 49 1.97 -19.71 18.67
CA TRP A 49 2.89 -18.89 17.90
C TRP A 49 2.55 -17.42 18.04
N LEU A 50 3.54 -16.62 18.38
CA LEU A 50 3.50 -15.16 18.40
C LEU A 50 4.38 -14.63 17.28
N SER A 51 3.98 -13.51 16.68
CA SER A 51 4.75 -12.83 15.65
C SER A 51 4.93 -11.37 16.02
N LEU A 52 6.10 -10.82 15.74
CA LEU A 52 6.31 -9.37 15.77
C LEU A 52 5.48 -8.72 14.67
N ARG A 53 4.84 -7.59 14.97
CA ARG A 53 4.04 -6.85 13.98
C ARG A 53 4.91 -6.42 12.80
N TYR A 54 4.47 -6.78 11.63
CA TYR A 54 5.10 -6.48 10.35
C TYR A 54 4.73 -5.06 9.85
N ASP A 55 3.54 -4.60 10.20
CA ASP A 55 2.98 -3.27 9.97
C ASP A 55 2.13 -2.82 11.18
N LEU A 56 1.51 -1.65 11.09
CA LEU A 56 0.58 -1.15 12.10
C LEU A 56 -0.90 -1.38 11.70
N THR A 57 -1.15 -1.80 10.47
CA THR A 57 -2.49 -2.00 9.90
C THR A 57 -3.13 -3.32 10.36
N ALA A 58 -2.39 -4.44 10.38
CA ALA A 58 -2.92 -5.73 10.81
C ALA A 58 -3.34 -5.73 12.28
N PRO A 59 -2.55 -5.21 13.23
CA PRO A 59 -2.97 -5.04 14.62
C PRO A 59 -4.18 -4.11 14.77
N LEU A 60 -4.26 -3.04 13.97
CA LEU A 60 -5.44 -2.16 13.95
C LEU A 60 -6.68 -2.92 13.48
N ALA A 61 -6.58 -3.68 12.39
CA ALA A 61 -7.71 -4.46 11.88
C ALA A 61 -8.26 -5.43 12.94
N ARG A 62 -7.38 -6.08 13.71
CA ARG A 62 -7.77 -6.94 14.83
C ARG A 62 -8.46 -6.15 15.95
N TYR A 63 -7.90 -5.00 16.33
CA TYR A 63 -8.49 -4.11 17.33
C TYR A 63 -9.90 -3.68 16.92
N VAL A 64 -10.05 -3.22 15.68
CA VAL A 64 -11.34 -2.80 15.11
C VAL A 64 -12.34 -3.95 15.10
N ALA A 65 -11.93 -5.15 14.66
CA ALA A 65 -12.81 -6.31 14.62
C ALA A 65 -13.34 -6.67 16.01
N LYS A 66 -12.48 -6.61 17.04
CA LYS A 66 -12.85 -6.90 18.43
C LYS A 66 -13.82 -5.86 19.01
N ASN A 67 -13.63 -4.57 18.68
CA ASN A 67 -14.36 -3.46 19.29
C ASN A 67 -15.32 -2.78 18.30
N TYR A 68 -15.73 -3.47 17.23
CA TYR A 68 -16.43 -2.89 16.09
C TYR A 68 -17.71 -2.12 16.43
N LEU A 69 -18.47 -2.62 17.41
CA LEU A 69 -19.73 -2.00 17.84
C LEU A 69 -19.54 -0.80 18.76
N GLU A 70 -18.39 -0.69 19.43
CA GLU A 70 -18.08 0.36 20.41
C GLU A 70 -17.32 1.54 19.77
N ILE A 71 -16.66 1.32 18.64
CA ILE A 71 -15.87 2.35 17.95
C ILE A 71 -16.80 3.29 17.18
N PRO A 72 -16.72 4.63 17.41
CA PRO A 72 -17.43 5.61 16.59
C PRO A 72 -16.96 5.55 15.13
N LYS A 73 -17.85 5.83 14.18
CA LYS A 73 -17.53 5.81 12.74
C LYS A 73 -17.88 7.16 12.10
N PRO A 74 -16.99 7.72 11.28
CA PRO A 74 -15.66 7.22 10.96
C PRO A 74 -14.70 7.32 12.15
N PHE A 75 -13.91 6.28 12.38
CA PHE A 75 -12.86 6.27 13.37
C PHE A 75 -11.54 6.72 12.73
N LYS A 76 -10.99 7.82 13.21
CA LYS A 76 -9.71 8.39 12.78
C LYS A 76 -8.65 8.05 13.81
N ARG A 77 -7.67 7.28 13.42
CA ARG A 77 -6.60 6.81 14.31
C ARG A 77 -5.23 7.08 13.71
N TYR A 78 -4.24 7.38 14.54
CA TYR A 78 -2.84 7.36 14.13
C TYR A 78 -1.99 6.63 15.15
N GLN A 79 -0.85 6.13 14.68
CA GLN A 79 0.17 5.48 15.50
C GLN A 79 1.56 5.73 14.92
N LEU A 80 2.53 5.93 15.80
CA LEU A 80 3.96 5.87 15.49
C LEU A 80 4.51 4.69 16.28
N GLY A 81 5.08 3.71 15.60
CA GLY A 81 5.55 2.50 16.28
C GLY A 81 6.59 1.74 15.48
N THR A 82 7.43 1.01 16.18
CA THR A 82 8.41 0.11 15.55
C THR A 82 7.71 -1.08 14.92
N VAL A 83 8.15 -1.44 13.71
CA VAL A 83 7.74 -2.65 12.99
C VAL A 83 8.96 -3.47 12.62
N TRP A 84 8.75 -4.77 12.42
CA TRP A 84 9.82 -5.73 12.15
C TRP A 84 9.52 -6.53 10.91
N ARG A 85 10.49 -6.60 9.99
CA ARG A 85 10.38 -7.36 8.74
C ARG A 85 11.54 -8.32 8.60
N ASN A 86 11.23 -9.60 8.50
CA ASN A 86 12.25 -10.63 8.29
C ASN A 86 12.64 -10.75 6.81
N GLU A 87 13.02 -9.61 6.23
CA GLU A 87 13.47 -9.51 4.84
C GLU A 87 15.00 -9.44 4.78
N LYS A 88 15.56 -9.71 3.59
CA LYS A 88 17.00 -9.55 3.34
C LYS A 88 17.35 -8.05 3.49
N PRO A 89 18.26 -7.69 4.41
CA PRO A 89 18.64 -6.30 4.62
C PRO A 89 19.37 -5.73 3.41
N GLY A 90 19.31 -4.41 3.23
CA GLY A 90 19.97 -3.70 2.14
C GLY A 90 20.00 -2.19 2.39
N PRO A 91 20.57 -1.40 1.49
CA PRO A 91 20.56 0.06 1.61
C PRO A 91 19.13 0.60 1.73
N GLY A 92 18.84 1.32 2.83
CA GLY A 92 17.50 1.83 3.13
C GLY A 92 16.46 0.78 3.53
N ARG A 93 16.84 -0.51 3.68
CA ARG A 93 15.97 -1.61 4.12
C ARG A 93 16.47 -2.18 5.43
N PHE A 94 15.84 -1.79 6.50
CA PHE A 94 16.13 -2.27 7.83
C PHE A 94 15.12 -3.34 8.23
N ARG A 95 15.54 -4.28 9.08
CA ARG A 95 14.66 -5.32 9.63
C ARG A 95 13.83 -4.81 10.80
N GLU A 96 14.21 -3.68 11.37
CA GLU A 96 13.49 -2.92 12.38
C GLU A 96 13.52 -1.45 12.00
N PHE A 97 12.35 -0.80 11.97
CA PHE A 97 12.25 0.63 11.68
C PHE A 97 10.97 1.22 12.25
N LEU A 98 10.96 2.54 12.38
CA LEU A 98 9.80 3.28 12.85
C LEU A 98 8.83 3.54 11.70
N GLN A 99 7.56 3.14 11.86
CA GLN A 99 6.48 3.38 10.91
C GLN A 99 5.46 4.34 11.53
N PHE A 100 4.96 5.24 10.72
CA PHE A 100 3.85 6.13 11.07
C PHE A 100 2.65 5.79 10.17
N ASP A 101 1.51 5.54 10.79
CA ASP A 101 0.24 5.28 10.10
C ASP A 101 -0.84 6.22 10.58
N ALA A 102 -1.68 6.66 9.66
CA ALA A 102 -2.91 7.37 9.92
C ALA A 102 -4.05 6.71 9.12
N ASP A 103 -5.09 6.29 9.81
CA ASP A 103 -6.15 5.48 9.24
C ASP A 103 -7.54 6.08 9.46
N TYR A 104 -8.36 5.99 8.43
CA TYR A 104 -9.80 6.11 8.52
C TYR A 104 -10.44 4.73 8.53
N VAL A 105 -11.33 4.46 9.47
CA VAL A 105 -12.06 3.20 9.55
C VAL A 105 -13.56 3.44 9.53
N GLY A 106 -14.28 2.68 8.71
CA GLY A 106 -15.74 2.71 8.69
C GLY A 106 -16.36 3.81 7.81
N THR A 107 -15.61 4.30 6.81
CA THR A 107 -16.14 5.19 5.75
C THR A 107 -15.78 4.68 4.36
N LYS A 108 -16.63 5.00 3.38
CA LYS A 108 -16.37 4.79 1.95
C LYS A 108 -16.23 6.12 1.19
N SER A 109 -16.19 7.24 1.92
CA SER A 109 -16.14 8.56 1.31
C SER A 109 -14.75 8.87 0.79
N LEU A 110 -14.65 9.31 -0.46
CA LEU A 110 -13.43 9.82 -1.07
C LEU A 110 -12.89 11.10 -0.40
N GLN A 111 -13.72 11.75 0.41
CA GLN A 111 -13.27 12.85 1.28
C GLN A 111 -12.17 12.38 2.25
N ALA A 112 -12.24 11.13 2.74
CA ALA A 112 -11.23 10.59 3.64
C ALA A 112 -9.88 10.42 2.91
N ASP A 113 -9.90 9.90 1.69
CA ASP A 113 -8.69 9.75 0.85
C ASP A 113 -8.08 11.12 0.53
N ALA A 114 -8.92 12.09 0.14
CA ALA A 114 -8.47 13.44 -0.16
C ALA A 114 -7.90 14.15 1.09
N GLU A 115 -8.54 14.03 2.25
CA GLU A 115 -8.06 14.60 3.50
C GLU A 115 -6.69 14.01 3.89
N LEU A 116 -6.48 12.71 3.70
CA LEU A 116 -5.16 12.06 3.94
C LEU A 116 -4.09 12.66 3.03
N CYS A 117 -4.36 12.92 1.75
CA CYS A 117 -3.40 13.53 0.83
C CYS A 117 -3.03 14.96 1.28
N VAL A 118 -4.02 15.77 1.65
CA VAL A 118 -3.80 17.13 2.16
C VAL A 118 -3.02 17.10 3.47
N MET A 119 -3.37 16.20 4.37
CA MET A 119 -2.73 16.02 5.66
C MET A 119 -1.25 15.60 5.55
N ILE A 120 -0.94 14.64 4.65
CA ILE A 120 0.44 14.23 4.37
C ILE A 120 1.24 15.40 3.85
N SER A 121 0.68 16.21 2.94
CA SER A 121 1.31 17.43 2.43
C SER A 121 1.65 18.40 3.58
N GLU A 122 0.71 18.65 4.48
CA GLU A 122 0.94 19.51 5.65
C GLU A 122 2.02 18.95 6.60
N ILE A 123 2.05 17.63 6.80
CA ILE A 123 3.09 16.96 7.60
C ILE A 123 4.47 17.19 6.99
N LEU A 124 4.62 16.98 5.67
CA LEU A 124 5.88 17.15 4.97
C LEU A 124 6.39 18.59 5.05
N GLU A 125 5.50 19.57 4.87
CA GLU A 125 5.83 20.99 5.02
C GLU A 125 6.25 21.33 6.46
N LYS A 126 5.56 20.80 7.48
CA LYS A 126 5.94 20.98 8.88
C LYS A 126 7.25 20.26 9.27
N CYS A 127 7.63 19.24 8.52
CA CYS A 127 8.92 18.57 8.66
C CYS A 127 10.06 19.32 7.93
N GLY A 128 9.76 20.44 7.26
CA GLY A 128 10.74 21.32 6.65
C GLY A 128 10.88 21.20 5.14
N LEU A 129 10.06 20.36 4.48
CA LEU A 129 10.05 20.25 3.02
C LEU A 129 9.24 21.41 2.42
N THR A 130 9.76 21.97 1.34
CA THR A 130 9.02 22.92 0.50
C THR A 130 8.17 22.16 -0.53
N LYS A 131 7.14 22.81 -1.08
CA LYS A 131 6.25 22.20 -2.10
C LYS A 131 6.96 21.74 -3.37
N SER A 132 8.15 22.25 -3.65
CA SER A 132 8.98 21.85 -4.79
C SER A 132 9.80 20.59 -4.53
N GLU A 133 9.91 20.13 -3.28
CA GLU A 133 10.74 18.99 -2.89
C GLU A 133 9.96 17.67 -2.77
N TYR A 134 8.63 17.70 -2.92
CA TYR A 134 7.80 16.50 -2.91
C TYR A 134 6.60 16.66 -3.84
N ILE A 135 6.00 15.55 -4.22
CA ILE A 135 4.74 15.46 -4.94
C ILE A 135 3.93 14.28 -4.40
N ILE A 136 2.64 14.46 -4.21
CA ILE A 136 1.72 13.37 -3.83
C ILE A 136 1.22 12.71 -5.10
N LYS A 137 1.63 11.48 -5.35
CA LYS A 137 1.16 10.71 -6.50
C LYS A 137 -0.09 9.95 -6.13
N ILE A 138 -1.08 9.99 -6.99
CA ILE A 138 -2.35 9.29 -6.82
C ILE A 138 -2.66 8.41 -8.02
N SER A 139 -3.29 7.28 -7.74
CA SER A 139 -3.78 6.32 -8.72
C SER A 139 -5.10 5.69 -8.23
N SER A 140 -5.64 4.74 -8.99
CA SER A 140 -6.75 3.90 -8.56
C SER A 140 -6.52 2.44 -8.91
N ARG A 141 -6.87 1.57 -7.98
CA ARG A 141 -6.87 0.12 -8.22
C ARG A 141 -7.79 -0.29 -9.37
N LYS A 142 -8.84 0.47 -9.63
CA LYS A 142 -9.77 0.23 -10.74
C LYS A 142 -9.06 0.23 -12.09
N ILE A 143 -8.02 1.04 -12.27
CA ILE A 143 -7.22 1.05 -13.51
C ILE A 143 -6.67 -0.34 -13.81
N THR A 144 -6.03 -0.97 -12.82
CA THR A 144 -5.46 -2.32 -13.00
C THR A 144 -6.54 -3.40 -13.11
N GLU A 145 -7.67 -3.25 -12.44
CA GLU A 145 -8.80 -4.18 -12.54
C GLU A 145 -9.43 -4.13 -13.94
N GLU A 146 -9.67 -2.96 -14.49
CA GLU A 146 -10.19 -2.78 -15.84
C GLU A 146 -9.19 -3.27 -16.89
N LEU A 147 -7.91 -2.97 -16.69
CA LEU A 147 -6.83 -3.46 -17.54
C LEU A 147 -6.79 -4.99 -17.59
N PHE A 148 -6.86 -5.66 -16.44
CA PHE A 148 -6.84 -7.13 -16.40
C PHE A 148 -8.11 -7.77 -16.98
N LYS A 149 -9.25 -7.10 -16.87
CA LYS A 149 -10.46 -7.49 -17.61
C LYS A 149 -10.25 -7.38 -19.13
N LYS A 150 -9.68 -6.26 -19.59
CA LYS A 150 -9.42 -6.00 -21.01
C LYS A 150 -8.49 -7.03 -21.64
N ILE A 151 -7.44 -7.45 -20.94
CA ILE A 151 -6.50 -8.49 -21.41
C ILE A 151 -6.91 -9.91 -20.97
N ASN A 152 -8.14 -10.05 -20.41
CA ASN A 152 -8.78 -11.33 -20.08
C ASN A 152 -7.97 -12.23 -19.11
N ILE A 153 -7.26 -11.65 -18.14
CA ILE A 153 -6.63 -12.44 -17.07
C ILE A 153 -7.71 -12.86 -16.08
N LYS A 154 -8.04 -14.15 -16.04
CA LYS A 154 -9.05 -14.74 -15.15
C LYS A 154 -8.45 -15.39 -13.92
N ASP A 155 -7.23 -15.90 -14.01
CA ASP A 155 -6.55 -16.57 -12.92
C ASP A 155 -6.07 -15.57 -11.87
N ASN A 156 -6.47 -15.77 -10.62
CA ASN A 156 -6.14 -14.87 -9.51
C ASN A 156 -4.64 -14.89 -9.18
N GLN A 157 -4.00 -16.05 -9.30
CA GLN A 157 -2.56 -16.15 -9.04
C GLN A 157 -1.76 -15.39 -10.11
N GLN A 158 -2.16 -15.51 -11.38
CA GLN A 158 -1.56 -14.75 -12.47
C GLN A 158 -1.74 -13.23 -12.27
N ARG A 159 -2.94 -12.79 -11.86
CA ARG A 159 -3.22 -11.39 -11.51
C ARG A 159 -2.30 -10.88 -10.41
N LEU A 160 -2.13 -11.66 -9.35
CA LEU A 160 -1.28 -11.30 -8.22
C LEU A 160 0.20 -11.19 -8.64
N ILE A 161 0.69 -12.12 -9.45
CA ILE A 161 2.06 -12.07 -9.99
C ILE A 161 2.24 -10.81 -10.85
N ALA A 162 1.28 -10.50 -11.73
CA ALA A 162 1.32 -9.30 -12.56
C ALA A 162 1.32 -8.01 -11.73
N LEU A 163 0.48 -7.92 -10.69
CA LEU A 163 0.46 -6.77 -9.77
C LEU A 163 1.78 -6.59 -9.02
N ARG A 164 2.34 -7.68 -8.50
CA ARG A 164 3.65 -7.68 -7.83
C ARG A 164 4.80 -7.33 -8.79
N ALA A 165 4.66 -7.63 -10.07
CA ALA A 165 5.61 -7.20 -11.09
C ALA A 165 5.52 -5.70 -11.34
N LEU A 166 4.31 -5.18 -11.52
CA LEU A 166 4.04 -3.75 -11.76
C LEU A 166 4.44 -2.87 -10.57
N ASP A 167 4.20 -3.30 -9.35
CA ASP A 167 4.63 -2.62 -8.11
C ASP A 167 6.16 -2.41 -8.00
N LYS A 168 6.93 -3.08 -8.86
CA LYS A 168 8.39 -2.95 -8.90
C LYS A 168 8.89 -1.98 -9.97
N ILE A 169 8.00 -1.23 -10.63
CA ILE A 169 8.37 -0.40 -11.79
C ILE A 169 9.41 0.67 -11.44
N ASP A 170 9.28 1.32 -10.31
CA ASP A 170 10.22 2.35 -9.85
C ASP A 170 11.62 1.77 -9.58
N ARG A 171 11.70 0.51 -9.15
CA ARG A 171 12.95 -0.15 -8.80
C ARG A 171 13.62 -0.83 -9.98
N LEU A 172 12.85 -1.49 -10.84
CA LEU A 172 13.36 -2.34 -11.93
C LEU A 172 13.30 -1.66 -13.30
N GLY A 173 12.59 -0.54 -13.40
CA GLY A 173 12.24 0.08 -14.67
C GLY A 173 11.32 -0.83 -15.51
N TRP A 174 10.85 -0.30 -16.63
CA TRP A 174 9.93 -1.04 -17.50
C TRP A 174 10.54 -2.32 -18.08
N SER A 175 11.84 -2.31 -18.40
CA SER A 175 12.53 -3.50 -18.90
C SER A 175 12.46 -4.67 -17.93
N GLY A 176 12.79 -4.47 -16.66
CA GLY A 176 12.73 -5.52 -15.65
C GLY A 176 11.30 -5.96 -15.31
N VAL A 177 10.33 -5.05 -15.40
CA VAL A 177 8.92 -5.38 -15.24
C VAL A 177 8.43 -6.26 -16.40
N LYS A 178 8.83 -5.97 -17.66
CA LYS A 178 8.50 -6.81 -18.81
C LYS A 178 8.95 -8.26 -18.65
N GLU A 179 10.15 -8.49 -18.11
CA GLU A 179 10.62 -9.86 -17.82
C GLU A 179 9.71 -10.56 -16.82
N LEU A 180 9.32 -9.89 -15.74
CA LEU A 180 8.42 -10.42 -14.72
C LEU A 180 6.97 -10.61 -15.20
N LEU A 181 6.52 -9.81 -16.17
CA LEU A 181 5.22 -10.00 -16.81
C LEU A 181 5.22 -11.20 -17.79
N ARG A 182 6.38 -11.57 -18.32
CA ARG A 182 6.58 -12.75 -19.17
C ARG A 182 6.93 -14.00 -18.34
N GLU A 183 8.07 -14.56 -18.59
CA GLU A 183 8.54 -15.86 -18.06
C GLU A 183 9.08 -15.74 -16.63
N GLY A 184 9.55 -14.57 -16.27
CA GLY A 184 10.17 -14.30 -14.99
C GLY A 184 11.57 -13.72 -15.14
N ARG A 185 12.23 -13.50 -14.00
CA ARG A 185 13.53 -12.83 -13.96
C ARG A 185 14.46 -13.45 -12.92
N LYS A 186 15.74 -13.56 -13.26
CA LYS A 186 16.81 -13.79 -12.28
C LYS A 186 17.31 -12.45 -11.74
N ASP A 187 17.47 -12.38 -10.45
CA ASP A 187 18.08 -11.22 -9.80
C ASP A 187 19.62 -11.30 -9.84
N LYS A 188 20.29 -10.29 -9.24
CA LYS A 188 21.77 -10.24 -9.19
C LYS A 188 22.37 -11.36 -8.32
N SER A 189 21.62 -11.97 -7.41
CA SER A 189 22.02 -13.11 -6.58
C SER A 189 21.80 -14.46 -7.29
N GLY A 190 21.15 -14.46 -8.46
CA GLY A 190 20.81 -15.66 -9.21
C GLY A 190 19.46 -16.26 -8.86
N ASP A 191 18.73 -15.68 -7.90
CA ASP A 191 17.42 -16.14 -7.50
C ASP A 191 16.39 -15.85 -8.60
N PHE A 192 15.63 -16.88 -8.98
CA PHE A 192 14.63 -16.76 -10.03
C PHE A 192 13.25 -16.43 -9.48
N THR A 193 12.68 -15.32 -9.96
CA THR A 193 11.27 -14.96 -9.70
C THR A 193 10.42 -15.35 -10.90
N LYS A 194 9.44 -16.23 -10.70
CA LYS A 194 8.47 -16.67 -11.72
C LYS A 194 7.65 -15.48 -12.23
N GLY A 195 7.43 -15.43 -13.54
CA GLY A 195 6.64 -14.39 -14.18
C GLY A 195 5.15 -14.72 -14.31
N ALA A 196 4.40 -13.73 -14.79
CA ALA A 196 2.97 -13.85 -15.01
C ALA A 196 2.58 -14.58 -16.31
N ASN A 197 3.54 -14.94 -17.16
CA ASN A 197 3.35 -15.61 -18.44
C ASN A 197 2.37 -14.88 -19.40
N LEU A 198 2.43 -13.55 -19.43
CA LEU A 198 1.63 -12.74 -20.36
C LEU A 198 2.27 -12.72 -21.75
N ASN A 199 1.43 -12.65 -22.79
CA ASN A 199 1.90 -12.47 -24.15
C ASN A 199 2.32 -11.01 -24.43
N LEU A 200 3.02 -10.79 -25.53
CA LEU A 200 3.54 -9.46 -25.90
C LEU A 200 2.45 -8.42 -26.16
N GLY A 201 1.30 -8.85 -26.70
CA GLY A 201 0.15 -7.97 -26.95
C GLY A 201 -0.45 -7.44 -25.65
N ASP A 202 -0.61 -8.31 -24.65
CA ASP A 202 -1.09 -7.95 -23.32
C ASP A 202 -0.13 -6.97 -22.62
N ILE A 203 1.17 -7.25 -22.69
CA ILE A 203 2.21 -6.40 -22.12
C ILE A 203 2.22 -5.00 -22.78
N LYS A 204 2.04 -4.95 -24.09
CA LYS A 204 1.92 -3.68 -24.81
C LYS A 204 0.68 -2.89 -24.34
N THR A 205 -0.46 -3.57 -24.17
CA THR A 205 -1.69 -2.96 -23.66
C THR A 205 -1.50 -2.41 -22.24
N ILE A 206 -0.78 -3.14 -21.38
CA ILE A 206 -0.40 -2.67 -20.04
C ILE A 206 0.46 -1.40 -20.15
N GLU A 207 1.51 -1.41 -20.96
CA GLU A 207 2.42 -0.28 -21.13
C GLU A 207 1.68 0.97 -21.63
N GLU A 208 0.82 0.82 -22.61
CA GLU A 208 0.01 1.93 -23.15
C GLU A 208 -0.95 2.50 -22.12
N THR A 209 -1.56 1.65 -21.28
CA THR A 209 -2.46 2.07 -20.22
C THR A 209 -1.72 2.85 -19.13
N LEU A 210 -0.55 2.36 -18.70
CA LEU A 210 0.25 3.02 -17.67
C LEU A 210 0.95 4.31 -18.13
N LYS A 211 0.98 4.59 -19.43
CA LYS A 211 1.49 5.85 -19.99
C LYS A 211 0.41 6.94 -20.14
N LYS A 212 -0.84 6.62 -19.86
CA LYS A 212 -1.93 7.61 -19.94
C LYS A 212 -1.84 8.61 -18.79
N ASN A 213 -1.89 9.89 -19.10
CA ASN A 213 -1.83 10.98 -18.13
C ASN A 213 -3.21 11.54 -17.73
N SER A 214 -4.30 10.88 -18.13
CA SER A 214 -5.66 11.32 -17.80
C SER A 214 -6.36 10.34 -16.87
N PRO A 215 -6.97 10.81 -15.78
CA PRO A 215 -7.78 9.97 -14.90
C PRO A 215 -9.09 9.59 -15.61
N GLU A 216 -9.29 8.29 -15.85
CA GLU A 216 -10.46 7.75 -16.56
C GLU A 216 -11.47 7.09 -15.60
N THR A 217 -11.09 6.78 -14.35
CA THR A 217 -11.98 6.13 -13.39
C THR A 217 -12.81 7.14 -12.61
N GLU A 218 -14.07 6.79 -12.29
CA GLU A 218 -15.01 7.68 -11.60
C GLU A 218 -14.47 8.21 -10.26
N ASP A 219 -13.81 7.35 -9.48
CA ASP A 219 -13.20 7.72 -8.19
C ASP A 219 -12.07 8.74 -8.35
N LEU A 220 -11.24 8.63 -9.39
CA LEU A 220 -10.21 9.63 -9.69
C LEU A 220 -10.81 10.96 -10.13
N VAL A 221 -11.84 10.94 -10.95
CA VAL A 221 -12.54 12.17 -11.35
C VAL A 221 -13.17 12.87 -10.14
N GLU A 222 -13.74 12.11 -9.22
CA GLU A 222 -14.35 12.66 -8.01
C GLU A 222 -13.31 13.22 -7.03
N ILE A 223 -12.20 12.49 -6.76
CA ILE A 223 -11.16 12.98 -5.84
C ILE A 223 -10.51 14.27 -6.37
N LEU A 224 -10.36 14.42 -7.69
CA LEU A 224 -9.84 15.65 -8.28
C LEU A 224 -10.77 16.85 -8.07
N LYS A 225 -12.09 16.66 -8.06
CA LYS A 225 -13.04 17.71 -7.67
C LYS A 225 -12.84 18.12 -6.21
N ILE A 226 -12.70 17.13 -5.31
CA ILE A 226 -12.46 17.39 -3.89
C ILE A 226 -11.14 18.14 -3.69
N PHE A 227 -10.05 17.76 -4.39
CA PHE A 227 -8.79 18.49 -4.33
C PHE A 227 -8.92 19.96 -4.78
N LYS A 228 -9.76 20.23 -5.79
CA LYS A 228 -10.05 21.59 -6.22
C LYS A 228 -10.76 22.39 -5.14
N ASP A 229 -11.71 21.77 -4.43
CA ASP A 229 -12.43 22.41 -3.32
C ASP A 229 -11.51 22.72 -2.15
N TYR A 230 -10.53 21.85 -1.85
CA TYR A 230 -9.45 22.09 -0.89
C TYR A 230 -8.36 23.05 -1.38
N ASN A 231 -8.41 23.52 -2.65
CA ASN A 231 -7.30 24.23 -3.30
C ASN A 231 -5.96 23.49 -3.19
N PHE A 232 -6.02 22.15 -3.16
CA PHE A 232 -4.84 21.29 -3.11
C PHE A 232 -4.26 21.11 -4.51
N LYS A 233 -2.97 21.44 -4.69
CA LYS A 233 -2.31 21.47 -6.01
C LYS A 233 -1.07 20.60 -6.09
N ASN A 234 -0.53 20.16 -4.93
CA ASN A 234 0.75 19.45 -4.89
C ASN A 234 0.57 17.94 -5.06
N PHE A 235 -0.11 17.56 -6.14
CA PHE A 235 -0.34 16.16 -6.50
C PHE A 235 -0.13 15.93 -8.00
N GLU A 236 0.07 14.67 -8.35
CA GLU A 236 0.18 14.18 -9.72
C GLU A 236 -0.62 12.88 -9.87
N PHE A 237 -1.35 12.74 -10.96
CA PHE A 237 -1.94 11.46 -11.35
C PHE A 237 -0.85 10.61 -12.00
N ASP A 238 -0.61 9.42 -11.45
CA ASP A 238 0.37 8.49 -11.98
C ASP A 238 -0.20 7.06 -11.97
N PRO A 239 -0.68 6.55 -13.12
CA PRO A 239 -1.27 5.22 -13.20
C PRO A 239 -0.26 4.09 -12.93
N SER A 240 1.03 4.38 -12.87
CA SER A 240 2.08 3.42 -12.52
C SER A 240 2.21 3.19 -11.00
N VAL A 241 1.57 4.04 -10.18
CA VAL A 241 1.44 3.80 -8.73
C VAL A 241 0.48 2.64 -8.52
N ILE A 242 1.05 1.48 -8.24
CA ILE A 242 0.34 0.21 -8.07
C ILE A 242 0.83 -0.44 -6.77
N ARG A 243 -0.10 -1.01 -6.00
CA ARG A 243 0.22 -1.77 -4.79
C ARG A 243 0.11 -3.26 -5.08
N GLY A 244 1.16 -4.02 -4.74
CA GLY A 244 1.26 -5.45 -5.03
C GLY A 244 0.38 -6.37 -4.16
N LEU A 245 -0.31 -5.82 -3.15
CA LEU A 245 -1.14 -6.58 -2.22
C LEU A 245 -2.63 -6.54 -2.63
N GLU A 246 -3.33 -7.66 -2.44
CA GLU A 246 -4.71 -7.84 -2.90
C GLU A 246 -5.75 -7.01 -2.13
N TYR A 247 -5.45 -6.61 -0.89
CA TYR A 247 -6.41 -5.89 -0.05
C TYR A 247 -6.58 -4.41 -0.41
N TYR A 248 -5.72 -3.85 -1.26
CA TYR A 248 -5.88 -2.48 -1.76
C TYR A 248 -7.02 -2.42 -2.78
N THR A 249 -7.95 -1.49 -2.57
CA THR A 249 -9.09 -1.19 -3.45
C THR A 249 -9.27 0.33 -3.55
N GLY A 250 -9.84 0.83 -4.65
CA GLY A 250 -10.08 2.26 -4.81
C GLY A 250 -8.81 3.09 -5.01
N ILE A 251 -8.79 4.28 -4.41
CA ILE A 251 -7.67 5.22 -4.52
C ILE A 251 -6.39 4.68 -3.84
N ILE A 252 -5.27 4.95 -4.49
CA ILE A 252 -3.92 4.58 -4.04
C ILE A 252 -3.06 5.82 -4.04
#